data_e6c76ca1d7a43dd7bc56370b8715737d
#
_entry.id   e6c76ca1d7a43dd7bc56370b8715737d
#
_cell.length_a   1.000
_cell.length_b   1.000
_cell.length_c   1.000
_cell.angle_alpha   90.00
_cell.angle_beta   90.00
_cell.angle_gamma   90.00
#
_symmetry.space_group_name_H-M   'P 1'
#
loop_
_entity.id
_entity.type
_entity.pdbx_description
1 polymer ?
#
loop_
_entity_poly.entity_id
_entity_poly.type
_entity_poly.pdbx_seq_one_letter_code
_entity_poly.pdbx_strand_id
1 'polypeptide(L)'
;MRRLLVPAALLLPLSLLLTSCGGDSAADTGTRTDGSGSLALSVGDQKGGSEAILRAAGELKNLDYQIKWSTFTSGPPLLEAVNAGAVDIGGVGNTPPVFAAGAGSKIAVVAAWHGTSRGDAILVRNGSKLTDPKQLRGKSVAVAQGSSAHYQLVASLEAAGLHLKDIKVKYLQPADALAAFNSGKVDAWAVWDPYTSQVLQSKQGRVLTTGEGVTNGLTFQVASPGALRNSKKAAAVKDYLARLRRAQAWVHGHQEEWAKVWSKDTGLPYEVALASVQRTNSTRVSVAVDKPLVASEQKIADSFTELKLIPKKVDFGDFVDSRFNGDLPPSTTPAKH
;
A
#
# COMPACT_ATOMS: atom_id res chain seq x y z
N MET A 1 28.13 -4.60 56.29
CA MET A 1 29.32 -5.44 56.57
C MET A 1 29.28 -6.65 55.66
N ARG A 2 30.21 -6.85 54.86
CA ARG A 2 30.95 -7.96 54.24
C ARG A 2 31.26 -7.65 52.78
N ARG A 3 32.51 -7.23 52.64
CA ARG A 3 33.30 -7.23 51.38
C ARG A 3 33.73 -8.66 51.11
N LEU A 4 34.06 -8.97 49.87
CA LEU A 4 35.05 -9.93 49.37
C LEU A 4 34.69 -10.26 47.91
N LEU A 5 35.48 -10.29 46.93
CA LEU A 5 36.90 -10.16 46.56
C LEU A 5 36.96 -10.65 45.12
N VAL A 6 37.64 -9.90 44.27
CA VAL A 6 38.04 -10.27 42.91
C VAL A 6 39.20 -11.28 43.02
N PRO A 7 39.40 -12.17 42.04
CA PRO A 7 40.74 -12.26 41.51
C PRO A 7 40.83 -12.10 39.98
N ALA A 8 41.81 -11.30 39.62
CA ALA A 8 42.44 -11.23 38.31
C ALA A 8 43.49 -12.33 38.18
N ALA A 9 43.69 -12.85 36.98
CA ALA A 9 44.92 -13.46 36.42
C ALA A 9 44.51 -14.08 35.07
N LEU A 10 45.27 -14.15 34.01
CA LEU A 10 46.66 -13.84 33.63
C LEU A 10 46.71 -13.87 32.10
N LEU A 11 47.46 -12.97 31.54
CA LEU A 11 47.91 -12.92 30.14
C LEU A 11 48.92 -14.03 29.85
N LEU A 12 48.90 -14.59 28.65
CA LEU A 12 50.15 -15.09 28.00
C LEU A 12 49.95 -15.08 26.47
N PRO A 13 50.92 -14.52 25.69
CA PRO A 13 50.94 -14.56 24.27
C PRO A 13 51.78 -15.78 23.75
N LEU A 14 51.39 -16.35 22.63
CA LEU A 14 52.29 -17.32 21.96
C LEU A 14 52.41 -16.94 20.48
N SER A 15 53.52 -16.31 20.20
CA SER A 15 54.06 -16.06 18.86
C SER A 15 54.70 -17.33 18.33
N LEU A 16 54.42 -17.75 17.10
CA LEU A 16 55.29 -18.64 16.35
C LEU A 16 55.27 -18.29 14.84
N LEU A 17 56.38 -17.76 14.43
CA LEU A 17 56.85 -17.61 13.04
C LEU A 17 57.17 -18.98 12.43
N LEU A 18 56.79 -19.18 11.17
CA LEU A 18 57.60 -20.04 10.30
C LEU A 18 57.41 -19.59 8.84
N THR A 19 58.49 -19.13 8.30
CA THR A 19 58.85 -18.91 6.89
C THR A 19 58.94 -20.22 6.11
N SER A 20 58.45 -20.24 4.88
CA SER A 20 59.08 -21.06 3.84
C SER A 20 58.75 -20.51 2.45
N CYS A 21 59.85 -20.32 1.71
CA CYS A 21 59.89 -19.92 0.30
C CYS A 21 59.57 -21.07 -0.65
N GLY A 22 59.10 -20.72 -1.85
CA GLY A 22 59.58 -21.37 -3.06
C GLY A 22 58.54 -21.93 -4.00
N GLY A 23 58.48 -21.39 -5.23
CA GLY A 23 58.02 -22.16 -6.40
C GLY A 23 57.08 -21.42 -7.33
N ASP A 24 57.61 -20.75 -8.35
CA ASP A 24 56.93 -20.33 -9.57
C ASP A 24 56.09 -21.42 -10.20
N SER A 25 54.87 -21.12 -10.59
CA SER A 25 54.31 -21.55 -11.88
C SER A 25 53.00 -20.77 -12.12
N ALA A 26 53.03 -19.96 -13.14
CA ALA A 26 51.88 -19.27 -13.69
C ALA A 26 50.83 -20.30 -14.18
N ALA A 27 49.62 -20.17 -13.67
CA ALA A 27 48.39 -20.53 -14.37
C ALA A 27 47.33 -19.54 -13.94
N ASP A 28 47.16 -18.50 -14.75
CA ASP A 28 46.05 -17.57 -14.74
C ASP A 28 44.79 -18.37 -15.07
N THR A 29 44.10 -18.83 -14.03
CA THR A 29 42.69 -19.18 -14.11
C THR A 29 41.96 -18.16 -13.24
N GLY A 30 41.76 -17.00 -13.85
CA GLY A 30 40.83 -16.00 -13.35
C GLY A 30 39.44 -16.62 -13.23
N THR A 31 39.16 -17.26 -12.11
CA THR A 31 37.80 -17.55 -11.69
C THR A 31 37.19 -16.20 -11.33
N ARG A 32 36.68 -15.55 -12.38
CA ARG A 32 35.63 -14.53 -12.17
C ARG A 32 34.51 -15.25 -11.44
N THR A 33 34.48 -15.15 -10.13
CA THR A 33 33.26 -15.31 -9.39
C THR A 33 32.37 -14.18 -9.87
N ASP A 34 31.64 -14.44 -10.96
CA ASP A 34 30.45 -13.68 -11.30
C ASP A 34 29.55 -13.74 -10.07
N GLY A 35 29.61 -12.71 -9.27
CA GLY A 35 28.62 -12.39 -8.24
C GLY A 35 27.31 -12.05 -8.93
N SER A 36 26.76 -13.00 -9.70
CA SER A 36 25.43 -12.98 -10.28
C SER A 36 24.42 -13.26 -9.17
N GLY A 37 24.39 -12.40 -8.15
CA GLY A 37 23.22 -12.29 -7.33
C GLY A 37 22.09 -11.84 -8.26
N SER A 38 21.11 -12.72 -8.53
CA SER A 38 19.97 -12.36 -9.35
C SER A 38 19.35 -11.06 -8.81
N LEU A 39 19.03 -10.11 -9.71
CA LEU A 39 18.41 -8.84 -9.34
C LEU A 39 17.16 -9.12 -8.48
N ALA A 40 17.05 -8.46 -7.35
CA ALA A 40 15.86 -8.54 -6.50
C ALA A 40 15.10 -7.21 -6.54
N LEU A 41 13.78 -7.27 -6.78
CA LEU A 41 12.83 -6.18 -6.64
C LEU A 41 12.07 -6.38 -5.33
N SER A 42 12.22 -5.43 -4.39
CA SER A 42 11.47 -5.43 -3.12
C SER A 42 10.11 -4.78 -3.33
N VAL A 43 9.03 -5.55 -3.17
CA VAL A 43 7.66 -5.09 -3.42
C VAL A 43 6.87 -5.04 -2.13
N GLY A 44 6.29 -3.87 -1.84
CA GLY A 44 5.36 -3.68 -0.73
C GLY A 44 3.92 -3.98 -1.15
N ASP A 45 3.21 -4.75 -0.35
CA ASP A 45 1.82 -5.12 -0.61
C ASP A 45 0.94 -4.94 0.64
N GLN A 46 -0.36 -4.85 0.44
CA GLN A 46 -1.36 -4.76 1.50
C GLN A 46 -2.32 -5.95 1.40
N LYS A 47 -2.40 -6.76 2.46
CA LYS A 47 -3.27 -7.95 2.46
C LYS A 47 -3.11 -8.85 1.23
N GLY A 48 -1.90 -8.92 0.65
CA GLY A 48 -1.58 -9.81 -0.44
C GLY A 48 -2.25 -9.50 -1.79
N GLY A 49 -2.76 -8.28 -1.99
CA GLY A 49 -3.55 -7.95 -3.17
C GLY A 49 -2.78 -8.03 -4.48
N SER A 50 -1.59 -7.45 -4.57
CA SER A 50 -0.76 -7.46 -5.78
C SER A 50 -0.10 -8.82 -6.01
N GLU A 51 0.39 -9.48 -4.96
CA GLU A 51 0.97 -10.82 -5.07
C GLU A 51 -0.06 -11.84 -5.55
N ALA A 52 -1.24 -11.85 -4.91
CA ALA A 52 -2.30 -12.81 -5.22
C ALA A 52 -2.81 -12.65 -6.65
N ILE A 53 -3.01 -11.42 -7.15
CA ILE A 53 -3.49 -11.20 -8.52
C ILE A 53 -2.45 -11.62 -9.56
N LEU A 54 -1.16 -11.29 -9.35
CA LEU A 54 -0.08 -11.69 -10.24
C LEU A 54 0.09 -13.22 -10.28
N ARG A 55 -0.04 -13.88 -9.14
CA ARG A 55 0.00 -15.33 -9.02
C ARG A 55 -1.18 -15.98 -9.75
N ALA A 56 -2.39 -15.48 -9.52
CA ALA A 56 -3.61 -15.99 -10.13
C ALA A 56 -3.59 -15.86 -11.65
N ALA A 57 -3.14 -14.72 -12.17
CA ALA A 57 -3.01 -14.48 -13.61
C ALA A 57 -1.79 -15.16 -14.25
N GLY A 58 -0.95 -15.87 -13.47
CA GLY A 58 0.25 -16.54 -13.99
C GLY A 58 1.41 -15.61 -14.35
N GLU A 59 1.32 -14.34 -13.95
CA GLU A 59 2.28 -13.28 -14.30
C GLU A 59 3.59 -13.31 -13.48
N LEU A 60 3.73 -14.24 -12.52
CA LEU A 60 4.98 -14.46 -11.78
C LEU A 60 5.90 -15.49 -12.44
N LYS A 61 5.54 -16.00 -13.64
CA LYS A 61 6.37 -16.93 -14.40
C LYS A 61 7.40 -16.18 -15.24
N ASN A 62 8.57 -16.82 -15.49
CA ASN A 62 9.62 -16.32 -16.38
C ASN A 62 10.06 -14.88 -16.06
N LEU A 63 10.38 -14.64 -14.79
CA LEU A 63 10.97 -13.37 -14.33
C LEU A 63 12.49 -13.44 -14.44
N ASP A 64 13.10 -12.40 -15.01
CA ASP A 64 14.56 -12.23 -15.04
C ASP A 64 15.12 -11.64 -13.74
N TYR A 65 14.27 -11.49 -12.73
CA TYR A 65 14.57 -10.97 -11.39
C TYR A 65 13.75 -11.70 -10.33
N GLN A 66 14.18 -11.63 -9.08
CA GLN A 66 13.40 -12.12 -7.95
C GLN A 66 12.50 -11.04 -7.39
N ILE A 67 11.28 -11.38 -6.95
CA ILE A 67 10.45 -10.47 -6.17
C ILE A 67 10.54 -10.86 -4.69
N LYS A 68 10.86 -9.87 -3.84
CA LYS A 68 10.80 -9.99 -2.38
C LYS A 68 9.59 -9.24 -1.89
N TRP A 69 8.60 -9.97 -1.41
CA TRP A 69 7.36 -9.41 -0.90
C TRP A 69 7.48 -8.98 0.56
N SER A 70 6.86 -7.85 0.90
CA SER A 70 6.67 -7.39 2.27
C SER A 70 5.24 -6.89 2.44
N THR A 71 4.53 -7.40 3.46
CA THR A 71 3.13 -7.04 3.72
C THR A 71 3.02 -5.96 4.77
N PHE A 72 2.21 -4.95 4.49
CA PHE A 72 1.95 -3.80 5.36
C PHE A 72 0.47 -3.73 5.76
N THR A 73 0.20 -3.16 6.93
CA THR A 73 -1.15 -3.02 7.48
C THR A 73 -1.98 -1.98 6.73
N SER A 74 -1.32 -0.97 6.12
CA SER A 74 -1.94 0.14 5.39
C SER A 74 -0.90 0.84 4.49
N GLY A 75 -1.35 1.81 3.68
CA GLY A 75 -0.48 2.55 2.77
C GLY A 75 0.59 3.42 3.45
N PRO A 76 0.31 4.16 4.54
CA PRO A 76 1.33 5.00 5.17
C PRO A 76 2.59 4.23 5.61
N PRO A 77 2.55 3.14 6.39
CA PRO A 77 3.75 2.39 6.74
C PRO A 77 4.45 1.76 5.53
N LEU A 78 3.73 1.42 4.46
CA LEU A 78 4.34 0.98 3.21
C LEU A 78 5.19 2.10 2.60
N LEU A 79 4.67 3.33 2.53
CA LEU A 79 5.41 4.46 1.95
C LEU A 79 6.57 4.93 2.83
N GLU A 80 6.51 4.73 4.14
CA GLU A 80 7.68 4.89 5.02
C GLU A 80 8.82 3.92 4.61
N ALA A 81 8.48 2.66 4.32
CA ALA A 81 9.45 1.68 3.84
C ALA A 81 9.99 2.01 2.43
N VAL A 82 9.14 2.57 1.53
CA VAL A 82 9.59 3.09 0.21
C VAL A 82 10.56 4.25 0.39
N ASN A 83 10.24 5.21 1.26
CA ASN A 83 11.09 6.36 1.56
C ASN A 83 12.44 5.95 2.15
N ALA A 84 12.45 4.93 3.01
CA ALA A 84 13.66 4.36 3.60
C ALA A 84 14.48 3.50 2.61
N GLY A 85 13.96 3.22 1.41
CA GLY A 85 14.60 2.36 0.41
C GLY A 85 14.57 0.86 0.73
N ALA A 86 13.81 0.44 1.74
CA ALA A 86 13.57 -0.97 2.08
C ALA A 86 12.59 -1.64 1.09
N VAL A 87 11.72 -0.85 0.48
CA VAL A 87 10.79 -1.25 -0.58
C VAL A 87 11.12 -0.45 -1.85
N ASP A 88 11.23 -1.12 -2.98
CA ASP A 88 11.50 -0.51 -4.28
C ASP A 88 10.22 0.07 -4.92
N ILE A 89 9.10 -0.65 -4.77
CA ILE A 89 7.78 -0.27 -5.31
C ILE A 89 6.66 -0.90 -4.49
N GLY A 90 5.52 -0.22 -4.37
CA GLY A 90 4.36 -0.80 -3.67
C GLY A 90 3.04 -0.12 -3.99
N GLY A 91 1.94 -0.88 -3.78
CA GLY A 91 0.58 -0.47 -4.08
C GLY A 91 -0.12 0.23 -2.93
N VAL A 92 -0.70 1.41 -3.19
CA VAL A 92 -1.42 2.21 -2.19
C VAL A 92 -2.67 2.87 -2.77
N GLY A 93 -3.58 3.35 -1.92
CA GLY A 93 -4.68 4.23 -2.31
C GLY A 93 -4.22 5.64 -2.66
N ASN A 94 -5.17 6.53 -2.91
CA ASN A 94 -4.92 7.93 -3.29
C ASN A 94 -4.25 8.77 -2.18
N THR A 95 -4.61 8.60 -0.94
CA THR A 95 -4.22 9.48 0.17
C THR A 95 -2.80 9.25 0.73
N PRO A 96 -2.28 8.01 0.84
CA PRO A 96 -0.94 7.78 1.39
C PRO A 96 0.17 8.59 0.71
N PRO A 97 0.21 8.76 -0.64
CA PRO A 97 1.23 9.58 -1.29
C PRO A 97 1.19 11.06 -0.87
N VAL A 98 -0.02 11.60 -0.62
CA VAL A 98 -0.20 12.97 -0.13
C VAL A 98 0.41 13.15 1.26
N PHE A 99 0.15 12.22 2.18
CA PHE A 99 0.74 12.24 3.52
C PHE A 99 2.25 12.07 3.49
N ALA A 100 2.77 11.15 2.69
CA ALA A 100 4.21 10.95 2.51
C ALA A 100 4.88 12.21 1.94
N ALA A 101 4.29 12.84 0.92
CA ALA A 101 4.77 14.09 0.33
C ALA A 101 4.77 15.23 1.37
N GLY A 102 3.68 15.38 2.13
CA GLY A 102 3.57 16.38 3.21
C GLY A 102 4.60 16.17 4.32
N ALA A 103 5.00 14.93 4.58
CA ALA A 103 6.08 14.60 5.51
C ALA A 103 7.49 14.81 4.91
N GLY A 104 7.60 15.13 3.61
CA GLY A 104 8.87 15.32 2.91
C GLY A 104 9.54 14.01 2.47
N SER A 105 8.78 12.94 2.36
CA SER A 105 9.28 11.64 1.91
C SER A 105 9.72 11.68 0.45
N LYS A 106 10.76 10.92 0.13
CA LYS A 106 11.27 10.75 -1.25
C LYS A 106 10.55 9.58 -1.89
N ILE A 107 9.49 9.87 -2.63
CA ILE A 107 8.65 8.90 -3.33
C ILE A 107 8.37 9.36 -4.75
N ALA A 108 7.96 8.45 -5.63
CA ALA A 108 7.47 8.77 -6.96
C ALA A 108 6.26 7.90 -7.30
N VAL A 109 5.13 8.50 -7.63
CA VAL A 109 3.95 7.84 -8.20
C VAL A 109 4.27 7.50 -9.65
N VAL A 110 4.28 6.20 -9.97
CA VAL A 110 4.77 5.69 -11.28
C VAL A 110 3.68 5.01 -12.11
N ALA A 111 2.55 4.64 -11.50
CA ALA A 111 1.41 4.08 -12.21
C ALA A 111 0.12 4.33 -11.43
N ALA A 112 -1.00 4.37 -12.14
CA ALA A 112 -2.32 4.62 -11.61
C ALA A 112 -3.37 3.69 -12.19
N TRP A 113 -4.37 3.39 -11.37
CA TRP A 113 -5.62 2.75 -11.77
C TRP A 113 -6.79 3.57 -11.27
N HIS A 114 -7.82 3.65 -12.08
CA HIS A 114 -9.10 4.26 -11.74
C HIS A 114 -10.16 3.17 -11.60
N GLY A 115 -10.98 3.24 -10.56
CA GLY A 115 -12.06 2.30 -10.28
C GLY A 115 -13.18 2.94 -9.48
N THR A 116 -14.18 2.16 -9.11
CA THR A 116 -15.19 2.62 -8.18
C THR A 116 -14.59 2.72 -6.77
N SER A 117 -15.07 3.68 -6.00
CA SER A 117 -14.69 3.82 -4.59
C SER A 117 -15.65 3.09 -3.65
N ARG A 118 -16.37 2.07 -4.14
CA ARG A 118 -17.37 1.32 -3.36
C ARG A 118 -16.76 0.52 -2.22
N GLY A 119 -15.49 0.15 -2.33
CA GLY A 119 -14.76 -0.58 -1.29
C GLY A 119 -14.36 0.28 -0.09
N ASP A 120 -14.14 1.57 -0.31
CA ASP A 120 -13.95 2.54 0.77
C ASP A 120 -15.33 2.89 1.36
N ALA A 121 -15.54 2.62 2.64
CA ALA A 121 -16.84 2.79 3.26
C ALA A 121 -16.75 3.27 4.72
N ILE A 122 -17.76 4.00 5.15
CA ILE A 122 -18.05 4.19 6.58
C ILE A 122 -19.05 3.11 6.98
N LEU A 123 -18.65 2.28 7.93
CA LEU A 123 -19.43 1.16 8.44
C LEU A 123 -20.02 1.50 9.80
N VAL A 124 -21.21 0.99 10.05
CA VAL A 124 -21.85 1.00 11.37
C VAL A 124 -22.29 -0.41 11.74
N ARG A 125 -22.32 -0.73 13.05
CA ARG A 125 -22.76 -2.08 13.48
C ARG A 125 -24.21 -2.34 13.10
N ASN A 126 -24.55 -3.60 12.90
CA ASN A 126 -25.94 -4.02 12.83
C ASN A 126 -26.65 -3.62 14.15
N GLY A 127 -27.87 -3.09 14.05
CA GLY A 127 -28.61 -2.52 15.17
C GLY A 127 -28.27 -1.07 15.52
N SER A 128 -27.23 -0.46 14.88
CA SER A 128 -27.00 0.98 14.97
C SER A 128 -28.17 1.77 14.40
N LYS A 129 -28.58 2.85 15.09
CA LYS A 129 -29.62 3.77 14.63
C LYS A 129 -29.10 4.82 13.61
N LEU A 130 -27.81 4.80 13.30
CA LEU A 130 -27.20 5.72 12.33
C LEU A 130 -27.59 5.27 10.91
N THR A 131 -28.36 6.06 10.19
CA THR A 131 -28.83 5.79 8.82
C THR A 131 -28.40 6.84 7.81
N ASP A 132 -27.86 7.97 8.28
CA ASP A 132 -27.40 9.10 7.49
C ASP A 132 -26.04 9.59 8.03
N PRO A 133 -25.05 9.90 7.17
CA PRO A 133 -23.76 10.46 7.59
C PRO A 133 -23.87 11.71 8.47
N LYS A 134 -24.92 12.54 8.33
CA LYS A 134 -25.17 13.71 9.21
C LYS A 134 -25.28 13.35 10.69
N GLN A 135 -25.69 12.11 10.99
CA GLN A 135 -25.83 11.61 12.36
C GLN A 135 -24.49 11.22 13.00
N LEU A 136 -23.38 11.31 12.25
CA LEU A 136 -22.04 11.13 12.80
C LEU A 136 -21.60 12.27 13.73
N ARG A 137 -22.33 13.40 13.76
CA ARG A 137 -22.04 14.51 14.68
C ARG A 137 -21.94 14.01 16.13
N GLY A 138 -20.79 14.28 16.77
CA GLY A 138 -20.46 13.85 18.14
C GLY A 138 -20.12 12.37 18.31
N LYS A 139 -20.16 11.56 17.24
CA LYS A 139 -19.87 10.12 17.28
C LYS A 139 -18.38 9.84 17.19
N SER A 140 -18.00 8.68 17.72
CA SER A 140 -16.63 8.16 17.61
C SER A 140 -16.47 7.36 16.31
N VAL A 141 -15.49 7.75 15.47
CA VAL A 141 -15.22 7.10 14.19
C VAL A 141 -13.77 6.63 14.14
N ALA A 142 -13.57 5.33 13.98
CA ALA A 142 -12.24 4.77 13.75
C ALA A 142 -11.81 4.96 12.30
N VAL A 143 -10.52 5.24 12.07
CA VAL A 143 -9.93 5.32 10.73
C VAL A 143 -8.40 5.19 10.82
N ALA A 144 -7.75 4.60 9.83
CA ALA A 144 -6.29 4.63 9.73
C ALA A 144 -5.84 5.99 9.15
N GLN A 145 -5.05 6.74 9.93
CA GLN A 145 -4.57 8.06 9.53
C GLN A 145 -3.79 7.99 8.22
N GLY A 146 -4.07 8.91 7.30
CA GLY A 146 -3.38 9.00 6.00
C GLY A 146 -3.74 7.89 5.00
N SER A 147 -4.72 7.02 5.29
CA SER A 147 -5.25 6.04 4.35
C SER A 147 -6.29 6.64 3.39
N SER A 148 -6.66 5.92 2.32
CA SER A 148 -7.76 6.30 1.43
C SER A 148 -9.08 6.50 2.18
N ALA A 149 -9.35 5.63 3.17
CA ALA A 149 -10.52 5.76 4.03
C ALA A 149 -10.50 7.04 4.89
N HIS A 150 -9.32 7.61 5.18
CA HIS A 150 -9.25 8.90 5.88
C HIS A 150 -9.76 10.04 5.00
N TYR A 151 -9.37 10.08 3.73
CA TYR A 151 -9.94 11.06 2.79
C TYR A 151 -11.42 10.80 2.52
N GLN A 152 -11.80 9.53 2.33
CA GLN A 152 -13.22 9.17 2.16
C GLN A 152 -14.07 9.63 3.36
N LEU A 153 -13.57 9.50 4.60
CA LEU A 153 -14.24 10.02 5.79
C LEU A 153 -14.40 11.54 5.73
N VAL A 154 -13.33 12.28 5.42
CA VAL A 154 -13.36 13.74 5.29
C VAL A 154 -14.39 14.15 4.23
N ALA A 155 -14.28 13.61 3.02
CA ALA A 155 -15.15 13.95 1.90
C ALA A 155 -16.63 13.59 2.17
N SER A 156 -16.89 12.46 2.84
CA SER A 156 -18.26 12.07 3.22
C SER A 156 -18.85 12.97 4.30
N LEU A 157 -18.03 13.44 5.24
CA LEU A 157 -18.48 14.41 6.25
C LEU A 157 -18.82 15.75 5.60
N GLU A 158 -17.96 16.26 4.71
CA GLU A 158 -18.16 17.50 3.98
C GLU A 158 -19.44 17.44 3.12
N ALA A 159 -19.66 16.35 2.39
CA ALA A 159 -20.89 16.13 1.63
C ALA A 159 -22.15 16.09 2.52
N ALA A 160 -21.99 15.71 3.79
CA ALA A 160 -23.07 15.72 4.78
C ALA A 160 -23.19 17.05 5.56
N GLY A 161 -22.40 18.08 5.22
CA GLY A 161 -22.36 19.36 5.93
C GLY A 161 -21.74 19.27 7.34
N LEU A 162 -20.80 18.34 7.50
CA LEU A 162 -20.02 18.14 8.71
C LEU A 162 -18.52 18.34 8.41
N HIS A 163 -17.74 18.53 9.46
CA HIS A 163 -16.29 18.60 9.42
C HIS A 163 -15.67 17.57 10.37
N LEU A 164 -14.38 17.28 10.24
CA LEU A 164 -13.68 16.34 11.10
C LEU A 164 -13.78 16.70 12.60
N LYS A 165 -13.81 18.00 12.91
CA LYS A 165 -14.01 18.53 14.29
C LYS A 165 -15.38 18.21 14.89
N ASP A 166 -16.37 17.89 14.07
CA ASP A 166 -17.73 17.56 14.51
C ASP A 166 -17.86 16.11 15.01
N ILE A 167 -16.83 15.29 14.84
CA ILE A 167 -16.77 13.89 15.26
C ILE A 167 -15.60 13.64 16.22
N LYS A 168 -15.58 12.47 16.85
CA LYS A 168 -14.46 12.01 17.69
C LYS A 168 -13.63 11.00 16.89
N VAL A 169 -12.62 11.47 16.15
CA VAL A 169 -11.77 10.60 15.36
C VAL A 169 -10.92 9.73 16.29
N LYS A 170 -10.83 8.42 15.96
CA LYS A 170 -9.98 7.44 16.59
C LYS A 170 -9.01 6.88 15.54
N TYR A 171 -7.77 7.31 15.57
CA TYR A 171 -6.75 6.81 14.66
C TYR A 171 -6.28 5.42 15.09
N LEU A 172 -6.74 4.40 14.37
CA LEU A 172 -6.45 3.00 14.63
C LEU A 172 -6.09 2.29 13.32
N GLN A 173 -5.11 1.37 13.37
CA GLN A 173 -4.85 0.47 12.25
C GLN A 173 -6.01 -0.51 12.06
N PRO A 174 -6.21 -1.07 10.86
CA PRO A 174 -7.43 -1.83 10.54
C PRO A 174 -7.75 -2.97 11.50
N ALA A 175 -6.76 -3.72 11.99
CA ALA A 175 -6.99 -4.82 12.93
C ALA A 175 -7.53 -4.34 14.29
N ASP A 176 -6.94 -3.27 14.83
CA ASP A 176 -7.37 -2.65 16.09
C ASP A 176 -8.72 -1.97 15.94
N ALA A 177 -8.94 -1.32 14.77
CA ALA A 177 -10.21 -0.70 14.43
C ALA A 177 -11.34 -1.72 14.33
N LEU A 178 -11.10 -2.90 13.74
CA LEU A 178 -12.06 -4.01 13.69
C LEU A 178 -12.44 -4.48 15.10
N ALA A 179 -11.45 -4.67 15.98
CA ALA A 179 -11.69 -5.06 17.36
C ALA A 179 -12.51 -4.00 18.13
N ALA A 180 -12.17 -2.71 17.95
CA ALA A 180 -12.90 -1.59 18.56
C ALA A 180 -14.33 -1.46 18.01
N PHE A 181 -14.51 -1.69 16.71
CA PHE A 181 -15.81 -1.68 16.05
C PHE A 181 -16.70 -2.82 16.57
N ASN A 182 -16.19 -4.04 16.59
CA ASN A 182 -16.94 -5.23 17.04
C ASN A 182 -17.35 -5.14 18.52
N SER A 183 -16.46 -4.61 19.38
CA SER A 183 -16.73 -4.43 20.80
C SER A 183 -17.57 -3.20 21.14
N GLY A 184 -17.94 -2.38 20.16
CA GLY A 184 -18.74 -1.17 20.38
C GLY A 184 -17.99 0.02 20.98
N LYS A 185 -16.66 -0.02 21.02
CA LYS A 185 -15.83 1.09 21.50
C LYS A 185 -15.80 2.28 20.56
N VAL A 186 -16.21 2.08 19.29
CA VAL A 186 -16.46 3.15 18.32
C VAL A 186 -17.85 3.00 17.70
N ASP A 187 -18.45 4.13 17.31
CA ASP A 187 -19.80 4.14 16.72
C ASP A 187 -19.78 3.76 15.24
N ALA A 188 -18.71 4.14 14.54
CA ALA A 188 -18.51 3.88 13.11
C ALA A 188 -17.03 3.59 12.81
N TRP A 189 -16.78 3.02 11.63
CA TRP A 189 -15.45 2.72 11.14
C TRP A 189 -15.32 3.04 9.66
N ALA A 190 -14.41 3.93 9.31
CA ALA A 190 -14.04 4.23 7.94
C ALA A 190 -12.88 3.30 7.52
N VAL A 191 -13.10 2.49 6.49
CA VAL A 191 -12.16 1.44 6.05
C VAL A 191 -12.37 1.08 4.59
N TRP A 192 -11.47 0.28 4.03
CA TRP A 192 -11.49 -0.23 2.66
C TRP A 192 -11.57 -1.76 2.60
N ASP A 193 -11.86 -2.32 1.41
CA ASP A 193 -11.80 -3.77 1.20
C ASP A 193 -10.36 -4.33 1.37
N PRO A 194 -10.20 -5.55 1.93
CA PRO A 194 -11.26 -6.55 2.20
C PRO A 194 -11.99 -6.37 3.54
N TYR A 195 -11.67 -5.39 4.36
CA TYR A 195 -12.31 -5.21 5.67
C TYR A 195 -13.80 -4.83 5.54
N THR A 196 -14.15 -3.99 4.56
CA THR A 196 -15.56 -3.69 4.27
C THR A 196 -16.34 -4.96 4.00
N SER A 197 -15.86 -5.81 3.07
CA SER A 197 -16.48 -7.09 2.77
C SER A 197 -16.49 -8.04 3.96
N GLN A 198 -15.43 -8.06 4.77
CA GLN A 198 -15.35 -8.89 5.97
C GLN A 198 -16.46 -8.56 6.97
N VAL A 199 -16.70 -7.29 7.25
CA VAL A 199 -17.78 -6.86 8.17
C VAL A 199 -19.17 -7.19 7.61
N LEU A 200 -19.36 -7.01 6.30
CA LEU A 200 -20.63 -7.30 5.64
C LEU A 200 -20.94 -8.80 5.61
N GLN A 201 -19.97 -9.64 5.21
CA GLN A 201 -20.13 -11.09 5.12
C GLN A 201 -20.32 -11.73 6.50
N SER A 202 -19.63 -11.23 7.53
CA SER A 202 -19.81 -11.68 8.90
C SER A 202 -21.10 -11.15 9.56
N LYS A 203 -21.88 -10.33 8.86
CA LYS A 203 -23.11 -9.70 9.36
C LYS A 203 -22.91 -8.89 10.67
N GLN A 204 -21.71 -8.39 10.91
CA GLN A 204 -21.41 -7.59 12.09
C GLN A 204 -21.80 -6.11 11.93
N GLY A 205 -21.90 -5.64 10.68
CA GLY A 205 -22.24 -4.28 10.36
C GLY A 205 -22.82 -4.11 8.96
N ARG A 206 -23.11 -2.88 8.64
CA ARG A 206 -23.60 -2.44 7.33
C ARG A 206 -22.92 -1.16 6.89
N VAL A 207 -22.98 -0.87 5.60
CA VAL A 207 -22.52 0.39 5.03
C VAL A 207 -23.45 1.53 5.46
N LEU A 208 -22.88 2.63 5.96
CA LEU A 208 -23.55 3.91 6.16
C LEU A 208 -23.43 4.76 4.88
N THR A 209 -22.23 4.85 4.34
CA THR A 209 -21.93 5.49 3.04
C THR A 209 -20.64 4.91 2.45
N THR A 210 -20.46 5.05 1.13
CA THR A 210 -19.25 4.65 0.41
C THR A 210 -18.47 5.88 -0.08
N GLY A 211 -17.27 5.64 -0.64
CA GLY A 211 -16.50 6.68 -1.31
C GLY A 211 -17.01 7.05 -2.71
N GLU A 212 -18.01 6.31 -3.23
CA GLU A 212 -18.56 6.56 -4.58
C GLU A 212 -19.16 7.97 -4.67
N GLY A 213 -18.74 8.72 -5.69
CA GLY A 213 -19.17 10.09 -5.90
C GLY A 213 -18.49 11.16 -5.01
N VAL A 214 -17.74 10.76 -3.98
CA VAL A 214 -17.05 11.71 -3.08
C VAL A 214 -15.51 11.57 -3.12
N THR A 215 -14.97 10.46 -3.64
CA THR A 215 -13.54 10.29 -3.87
C THR A 215 -13.23 10.07 -5.35
N ASN A 216 -11.96 10.18 -5.72
CA ASN A 216 -11.55 10.10 -7.13
C ASN A 216 -11.32 8.68 -7.65
N GLY A 217 -11.49 7.64 -6.83
CA GLY A 217 -11.34 6.25 -7.22
C GLY A 217 -9.93 5.83 -7.65
N LEU A 218 -8.91 6.65 -7.41
CA LEU A 218 -7.54 6.39 -7.83
C LEU A 218 -6.81 5.49 -6.82
N THR A 219 -5.96 4.63 -7.37
CA THR A 219 -4.97 3.84 -6.63
C THR A 219 -3.64 3.87 -7.39
N PHE A 220 -2.53 3.75 -6.68
CA PHE A 220 -1.21 3.98 -7.24
C PHE A 220 -0.24 2.83 -6.97
N GLN A 221 0.75 2.73 -7.86
CA GLN A 221 2.04 2.17 -7.53
C GLN A 221 3.02 3.32 -7.29
N VAL A 222 3.72 3.25 -6.17
CA VAL A 222 4.68 4.26 -5.73
C VAL A 222 6.05 3.60 -5.60
N ALA A 223 7.04 4.18 -6.26
CA ALA A 223 8.41 3.65 -6.27
C ALA A 223 9.38 4.55 -5.49
N SER A 224 10.45 3.97 -5.00
CA SER A 224 11.57 4.72 -4.43
C SER A 224 12.39 5.37 -5.55
N PRO A 225 12.81 6.64 -5.42
CA PRO A 225 13.71 7.26 -6.39
C PRO A 225 15.04 6.51 -6.55
N GLY A 226 15.46 5.78 -5.52
CA GLY A 226 16.65 4.91 -5.57
C GLY A 226 16.49 3.78 -6.58
N ALA A 227 15.35 3.09 -6.57
CA ALA A 227 15.04 2.05 -7.56
C ALA A 227 14.95 2.62 -8.98
N LEU A 228 14.38 3.81 -9.14
CA LEU A 228 14.21 4.44 -10.45
C LEU A 228 15.52 4.96 -11.06
N ARG A 229 16.51 5.30 -10.24
CA ARG A 229 17.87 5.69 -10.71
C ARG A 229 18.74 4.50 -11.07
N ASN A 230 18.51 3.33 -10.50
CA ASN A 230 19.22 2.12 -10.85
C ASN A 230 18.60 1.52 -12.12
N SER A 231 19.34 1.47 -13.23
CA SER A 231 18.83 1.05 -14.53
C SER A 231 18.24 -0.37 -14.53
N LYS A 232 18.87 -1.32 -13.82
CA LYS A 232 18.38 -2.70 -13.71
C LYS A 232 17.08 -2.77 -12.90
N LYS A 233 17.00 -2.05 -11.77
CA LYS A 233 15.76 -1.96 -10.97
C LYS A 233 14.66 -1.22 -11.71
N ALA A 234 14.96 -0.14 -12.42
CA ALA A 234 13.97 0.57 -13.23
C ALA A 234 13.40 -0.31 -14.35
N ALA A 235 14.22 -1.16 -14.98
CA ALA A 235 13.76 -2.15 -15.94
C ALA A 235 12.84 -3.21 -15.29
N ALA A 236 13.19 -3.72 -14.11
CA ALA A 236 12.34 -4.62 -13.33
C ALA A 236 11.02 -3.97 -12.90
N VAL A 237 11.03 -2.69 -12.48
CA VAL A 237 9.82 -1.91 -12.19
C VAL A 237 8.92 -1.81 -13.43
N LYS A 238 9.50 -1.53 -14.61
CA LYS A 238 8.75 -1.45 -15.87
C LYS A 238 8.05 -2.78 -16.20
N ASP A 239 8.76 -3.89 -16.09
CA ASP A 239 8.21 -5.23 -16.32
C ASP A 239 7.13 -5.58 -15.28
N TYR A 240 7.41 -5.35 -13.99
CA TYR A 240 6.44 -5.55 -12.92
C TYR A 240 5.12 -4.79 -13.17
N LEU A 241 5.20 -3.51 -13.55
CA LEU A 241 4.02 -2.70 -13.86
C LEU A 241 3.26 -3.23 -15.07
N ALA A 242 3.96 -3.68 -16.12
CA ALA A 242 3.34 -4.28 -17.29
C ALA A 242 2.59 -5.57 -16.92
N ARG A 243 3.18 -6.43 -16.12
CA ARG A 243 2.56 -7.66 -15.59
C ARG A 243 1.34 -7.36 -14.72
N LEU A 244 1.45 -6.37 -13.83
CA LEU A 244 0.33 -5.97 -12.97
C LEU A 244 -0.85 -5.43 -13.78
N ARG A 245 -0.59 -4.70 -14.87
CA ARG A 245 -1.63 -4.24 -15.80
C ARG A 245 -2.34 -5.40 -16.50
N ARG A 246 -1.58 -6.41 -16.99
CA ARG A 246 -2.17 -7.60 -17.60
C ARG A 246 -2.99 -8.40 -16.59
N ALA A 247 -2.47 -8.59 -15.38
CA ALA A 247 -3.19 -9.28 -14.31
C ALA A 247 -4.48 -8.55 -13.94
N GLN A 248 -4.46 -7.21 -13.87
CA GLN A 248 -5.66 -6.42 -13.58
C GLN A 248 -6.70 -6.51 -14.72
N ALA A 249 -6.25 -6.52 -15.98
CA ALA A 249 -7.15 -6.73 -17.10
C ALA A 249 -7.74 -8.16 -17.11
N TRP A 250 -6.94 -9.16 -16.76
CA TRP A 250 -7.37 -10.56 -16.68
C TRP A 250 -8.49 -10.75 -15.65
N VAL A 251 -8.48 -10.04 -14.53
CA VAL A 251 -9.49 -10.13 -13.45
C VAL A 251 -10.91 -9.84 -13.95
N HIS A 252 -11.09 -9.02 -14.97
CA HIS A 252 -12.43 -8.70 -15.49
C HIS A 252 -13.24 -9.95 -15.87
N GLY A 253 -12.57 -11.02 -16.34
CA GLY A 253 -13.19 -12.31 -16.66
C GLY A 253 -12.92 -13.44 -15.66
N HIS A 254 -12.08 -13.23 -14.62
CA HIS A 254 -11.56 -14.31 -13.77
C HIS A 254 -11.64 -13.98 -12.28
N GLN A 255 -12.74 -13.36 -11.87
CA GLN A 255 -12.92 -12.86 -10.50
C GLN A 255 -12.85 -13.97 -9.45
N GLU A 256 -13.47 -15.13 -9.75
CA GLU A 256 -13.49 -16.27 -8.84
C GLU A 256 -12.11 -16.91 -8.68
N GLU A 257 -11.35 -17.03 -9.78
CA GLU A 257 -10.01 -17.62 -9.74
C GLU A 257 -9.08 -16.76 -8.90
N TRP A 258 -9.12 -15.44 -9.07
CA TRP A 258 -8.35 -14.55 -8.19
C TRP A 258 -8.83 -14.63 -6.74
N ALA A 259 -10.12 -14.61 -6.48
CA ALA A 259 -10.65 -14.72 -5.12
C ALA A 259 -10.21 -16.03 -4.42
N LYS A 260 -10.14 -17.14 -5.14
CA LYS A 260 -9.62 -18.44 -4.62
C LYS A 260 -8.16 -18.34 -4.22
N VAL A 261 -7.31 -17.77 -5.09
CA VAL A 261 -5.88 -17.58 -4.80
C VAL A 261 -5.70 -16.61 -3.63
N TRP A 262 -6.39 -15.48 -3.65
CA TRP A 262 -6.31 -14.48 -2.59
C TRP A 262 -6.75 -15.01 -1.23
N SER A 263 -7.85 -15.75 -1.18
CA SER A 263 -8.33 -16.45 0.02
C SER A 263 -7.27 -17.41 0.57
N LYS A 264 -6.69 -18.24 -0.31
CA LYS A 264 -5.65 -19.21 0.07
C LYS A 264 -4.38 -18.53 0.61
N ASP A 265 -3.91 -17.48 -0.07
CA ASP A 265 -2.65 -16.82 0.26
C ASP A 265 -2.75 -15.98 1.55
N THR A 266 -3.93 -15.49 1.89
CA THR A 266 -4.13 -14.55 3.02
C THR A 266 -4.92 -15.11 4.20
N GLY A 267 -5.51 -16.30 4.03
CA GLY A 267 -6.43 -16.87 5.03
C GLY A 267 -7.79 -16.16 5.14
N LEU A 268 -8.10 -15.24 4.21
CA LEU A 268 -9.44 -14.63 4.15
C LEU A 268 -10.47 -15.69 3.75
N PRO A 269 -11.69 -15.68 4.33
CA PRO A 269 -12.79 -16.48 3.81
C PRO A 269 -13.02 -16.20 2.33
N TYR A 270 -13.31 -17.24 1.53
CA TYR A 270 -13.49 -17.10 0.08
C TYR A 270 -14.56 -16.07 -0.28
N GLU A 271 -15.68 -16.05 0.42
CA GLU A 271 -16.80 -15.13 0.20
C GLU A 271 -16.38 -13.67 0.45
N VAL A 272 -15.49 -13.45 1.41
CA VAL A 272 -14.92 -12.10 1.67
C VAL A 272 -14.01 -11.68 0.52
N ALA A 273 -13.13 -12.57 0.08
CA ALA A 273 -12.24 -12.29 -1.06
C ALA A 273 -13.05 -12.02 -2.33
N LEU A 274 -14.03 -12.88 -2.64
CA LEU A 274 -14.89 -12.72 -3.83
C LEU A 274 -15.69 -11.41 -3.78
N ALA A 275 -16.32 -11.11 -2.66
CA ALA A 275 -17.08 -9.86 -2.50
C ALA A 275 -16.19 -8.62 -2.68
N SER A 276 -14.93 -8.66 -2.20
CA SER A 276 -13.97 -7.58 -2.37
C SER A 276 -13.55 -7.40 -3.83
N VAL A 277 -13.29 -8.52 -4.53
CA VAL A 277 -12.95 -8.52 -5.96
C VAL A 277 -14.10 -7.91 -6.77
N GLN A 278 -15.31 -8.38 -6.55
CA GLN A 278 -16.51 -7.93 -7.27
C GLN A 278 -16.84 -6.46 -7.00
N ARG A 279 -16.62 -5.99 -5.75
CA ARG A 279 -16.94 -4.62 -5.35
C ARG A 279 -16.00 -3.58 -5.95
N THR A 280 -14.71 -3.86 -6.01
CA THR A 280 -13.71 -2.83 -6.32
C THR A 280 -12.76 -3.21 -7.43
N ASN A 281 -12.23 -4.40 -7.42
CA ASN A 281 -11.06 -4.71 -8.23
C ASN A 281 -11.42 -5.08 -9.67
N SER A 282 -12.61 -5.63 -9.89
CA SER A 282 -13.09 -5.98 -11.23
C SER A 282 -13.42 -4.78 -12.13
N THR A 283 -13.51 -3.59 -11.54
CA THR A 283 -13.81 -2.35 -12.27
C THR A 283 -12.60 -1.47 -12.53
N ARG A 284 -11.42 -1.85 -12.00
CA ARG A 284 -10.21 -1.04 -12.15
C ARG A 284 -9.67 -1.08 -13.57
N VAL A 285 -9.35 0.09 -14.10
CA VAL A 285 -8.65 0.28 -15.38
C VAL A 285 -7.36 1.04 -15.16
N SER A 286 -6.30 0.64 -15.87
CA SER A 286 -5.03 1.38 -15.86
C SER A 286 -5.21 2.71 -16.58
N VAL A 287 -4.71 3.78 -15.98
CA VAL A 287 -4.78 5.14 -16.53
C VAL A 287 -3.40 5.80 -16.47
N ALA A 288 -3.23 6.82 -17.31
CA ALA A 288 -2.00 7.60 -17.32
C ALA A 288 -1.83 8.40 -16.03
N VAL A 289 -0.57 8.54 -15.59
CA VAL A 289 -0.19 9.53 -14.57
C VAL A 289 -0.02 10.86 -15.32
N ASP A 290 -1.07 11.67 -15.39
CA ASP A 290 -1.20 12.87 -16.20
C ASP A 290 -1.61 14.10 -15.40
N LYS A 291 -1.71 15.26 -16.07
CA LYS A 291 -2.11 16.52 -15.41
C LYS A 291 -3.48 16.46 -14.73
N PRO A 292 -4.55 15.88 -15.32
CA PRO A 292 -5.83 15.71 -14.64
C PRO A 292 -5.73 14.90 -13.34
N LEU A 293 -4.93 13.80 -13.35
CA LEU A 293 -4.68 13.01 -12.16
C LEU A 293 -3.98 13.85 -11.08
N VAL A 294 -2.90 14.57 -11.45
CA VAL A 294 -2.18 15.47 -10.53
C VAL A 294 -3.13 16.49 -9.93
N ALA A 295 -3.99 17.12 -10.75
CA ALA A 295 -4.96 18.10 -10.28
C ALA A 295 -6.00 17.50 -9.31
N SER A 296 -6.38 16.24 -9.54
CA SER A 296 -7.28 15.52 -8.64
C SER A 296 -6.64 15.22 -7.29
N GLU A 297 -5.39 14.76 -7.28
CA GLU A 297 -4.63 14.51 -6.04
C GLU A 297 -4.26 15.79 -5.31
N GLN A 298 -4.02 16.89 -6.05
CA GLN A 298 -3.77 18.20 -5.46
C GLN A 298 -4.95 18.66 -4.57
N LYS A 299 -6.20 18.39 -4.98
CA LYS A 299 -7.38 18.69 -4.14
C LYS A 299 -7.34 17.93 -2.82
N ILE A 300 -6.90 16.67 -2.83
CA ILE A 300 -6.73 15.89 -1.59
C ILE A 300 -5.64 16.52 -0.71
N ALA A 301 -4.51 16.91 -1.30
CA ALA A 301 -3.43 17.56 -0.59
C ALA A 301 -3.84 18.91 0.01
N ASP A 302 -4.59 19.71 -0.73
CA ASP A 302 -5.11 20.99 -0.26
C ASP A 302 -6.09 20.80 0.90
N SER A 303 -7.02 19.85 0.82
CA SER A 303 -7.96 19.50 1.90
C SER A 303 -7.22 19.14 3.20
N PHE A 304 -6.21 18.27 3.13
CA PHE A 304 -5.44 17.90 4.33
C PHE A 304 -4.52 19.01 4.83
N THR A 305 -4.08 19.92 3.96
CA THR A 305 -3.34 21.13 4.35
C THR A 305 -4.25 22.10 5.14
N GLU A 306 -5.47 22.33 4.65
CA GLU A 306 -6.48 23.17 5.32
C GLU A 306 -6.89 22.62 6.68
N LEU A 307 -7.02 21.29 6.76
CA LEU A 307 -7.31 20.59 8.01
C LEU A 307 -6.08 20.52 8.96
N LYS A 308 -4.91 21.02 8.54
CA LYS A 308 -3.65 20.97 9.30
C LYS A 308 -3.23 19.55 9.70
N LEU A 309 -3.58 18.56 8.85
CA LEU A 309 -3.26 17.15 9.05
C LEU A 309 -1.98 16.72 8.37
N ILE A 310 -1.45 17.54 7.45
CA ILE A 310 -0.10 17.42 6.90
C ILE A 310 0.71 18.67 7.25
N PRO A 311 2.02 18.54 7.56
CA PRO A 311 2.82 19.64 8.11
C PRO A 311 3.23 20.69 7.07
N LYS A 312 3.19 20.36 5.78
CA LYS A 312 3.63 21.23 4.69
C LYS A 312 2.64 21.20 3.53
N LYS A 313 2.52 22.34 2.85
CA LYS A 313 1.83 22.39 1.57
C LYS A 313 2.59 21.51 0.57
N VAL A 314 1.84 20.72 -0.20
CA VAL A 314 2.34 19.79 -1.21
C VAL A 314 2.01 20.34 -2.59
N ASP A 315 2.98 20.37 -3.49
CA ASP A 315 2.73 20.36 -4.93
C ASP A 315 2.84 18.90 -5.37
N PHE A 316 1.69 18.27 -5.63
CA PHE A 316 1.66 16.84 -5.92
C PHE A 316 2.37 16.49 -7.23
N GLY A 317 2.50 17.47 -8.14
CA GLY A 317 3.24 17.32 -9.39
C GLY A 317 4.72 16.93 -9.21
N ASP A 318 5.34 17.34 -8.12
CA ASP A 318 6.74 17.02 -7.80
C ASP A 318 6.95 15.53 -7.44
N PHE A 319 5.87 14.80 -7.18
CA PHE A 319 5.90 13.41 -6.70
C PHE A 319 5.43 12.40 -7.75
N VAL A 320 5.35 12.79 -9.03
CA VAL A 320 4.93 11.90 -10.11
C VAL A 320 6.05 11.64 -11.11
N ASP A 321 6.07 10.43 -11.66
CA ASP A 321 6.99 10.04 -12.73
C ASP A 321 6.23 9.30 -13.82
N SER A 322 5.94 10.00 -14.91
CA SER A 322 5.10 9.51 -16.01
C SER A 322 5.83 8.62 -17.03
N ARG A 323 7.12 8.30 -16.82
CA ARG A 323 7.94 7.53 -17.79
C ARG A 323 7.38 6.15 -18.13
N PHE A 324 6.50 5.61 -17.28
CA PHE A 324 5.91 4.28 -17.46
C PHE A 324 4.47 4.31 -18.01
N ASN A 325 3.96 5.46 -18.42
CA ASN A 325 2.60 5.57 -18.95
C ASN A 325 2.41 4.74 -20.24
N GLY A 326 3.36 4.82 -21.19
CA GLY A 326 3.15 4.23 -22.53
C GLY A 326 1.88 4.78 -23.18
N ASP A 327 1.11 3.90 -23.82
CA ASP A 327 -0.14 4.24 -24.52
C ASP A 327 -1.39 4.08 -23.62
N LEU A 328 -1.27 4.43 -22.32
CA LEU A 328 -2.39 4.33 -21.39
C LEU A 328 -3.45 5.41 -21.66
N PRO A 329 -4.74 5.09 -21.43
CA PRO A 329 -5.79 6.08 -21.53
C PRO A 329 -5.62 7.19 -20.47
N PRO A 330 -6.15 8.40 -20.72
CA PRO A 330 -6.16 9.49 -19.77
C PRO A 330 -6.81 9.07 -18.43
N SER A 331 -6.38 9.69 -17.33
CA SER A 331 -6.90 9.41 -15.98
C SER A 331 -8.39 9.77 -15.81
N THR A 332 -8.93 10.59 -16.70
CA THR A 332 -10.36 10.93 -16.74
C THR A 332 -11.24 9.85 -17.38
N THR A 333 -10.65 8.75 -17.88
CA THR A 333 -11.42 7.64 -18.45
C THR A 333 -12.29 7.02 -17.34
N PRO A 334 -13.64 6.96 -17.50
CA PRO A 334 -14.49 6.33 -16.50
C PRO A 334 -14.13 4.85 -16.33
N ALA A 335 -14.21 4.35 -15.08
CA ALA A 335 -14.15 2.92 -14.84
C ALA A 335 -15.32 2.23 -15.54
N LYS A 336 -15.06 1.14 -16.24
CA LYS A 336 -16.12 0.33 -16.83
C LYS A 336 -16.93 -0.33 -15.69
N HIS A 337 -18.22 -0.13 -15.73
CA HIS A 337 -19.19 -0.71 -14.79
C HIS A 337 -19.62 -2.11 -15.22
#